data_147d49e8d6f6f45f2b9f41c26944b15e
#
_entry.id   147d49e8d6f6f45f2b9f41c26944b15e
#
_cell.length_a   1.000
_cell.length_b   1.000
_cell.length_c   1.000
_cell.angle_alpha   90.00
_cell.angle_beta   90.00
_cell.angle_gamma   90.00
#
_symmetry.space_group_name_H-M   'P 1'
#
loop_
_entity.id
_entity.type
_entity.pdbx_description
1 polymer ?
#
loop_
_entity_poly.entity_id
_entity_poly.type
_entity_poly.pdbx_seq_one_letter_code
_entity_poly.pdbx_strand_id
1 'polypeptide(L)'
;QLPHIRRKLLEAIDCSRQNEVAFLILKFYDEYMHEVRKHMEYENQHIFSYVKRLLAGEKVTDFRIAQYSSSHDGMEHKLQELKNIIIKYYTPNEGTSGDLLCYVLFSIYNSEADLRAHCDMEDSLFFPAVQLLEERIASNQFTSNINGENEDEETLTERERQIVACVVRGLTNREVAEQLFISINTVL
;
A
#
# COMPACT_ATOMS: atom_id res chain seq x y z
N GLN A 1 -12.64 -2.12 -3.89
CA GLN A 1 -12.35 -1.82 -5.30
C GLN A 1 -11.98 -3.09 -6.09
N LEU A 2 -10.94 -3.85 -5.72
CA LEU A 2 -10.45 -5.03 -6.45
C LEU A 2 -11.52 -6.10 -6.77
N PRO A 3 -12.38 -6.54 -5.82
CA PRO A 3 -13.43 -7.51 -6.14
C PRO A 3 -14.46 -7.00 -7.16
N HIS A 4 -14.70 -5.68 -7.19
CA HIS A 4 -15.58 -5.07 -8.18
C HIS A 4 -14.96 -5.12 -9.58
N ILE A 5 -13.67 -4.80 -9.71
CA ILE A 5 -12.92 -4.90 -10.97
C ILE A 5 -12.93 -6.34 -11.48
N ARG A 6 -12.71 -7.33 -10.60
CA ARG A 6 -12.77 -8.75 -10.96
C ARG A 6 -14.13 -9.13 -11.57
N ARG A 7 -15.21 -8.70 -10.94
CA ARG A 7 -16.56 -8.96 -11.47
C ARG A 7 -16.76 -8.33 -12.84
N LYS A 8 -16.34 -7.08 -13.02
CA LYS A 8 -16.41 -6.40 -14.30
C LYS A 8 -15.51 -7.04 -15.37
N LEU A 9 -14.37 -7.55 -14.98
CA LEU A 9 -13.49 -8.31 -15.85
C LEU A 9 -14.17 -9.59 -16.35
N LEU A 10 -14.84 -10.35 -15.48
CA LEU A 10 -15.63 -11.53 -15.85
C LEU A 10 -16.79 -11.21 -16.82
N GLU A 11 -17.40 -10.02 -16.68
CA GLU A 11 -18.44 -9.55 -17.61
C GLU A 11 -17.85 -9.11 -18.98
N ALA A 12 -16.59 -8.62 -18.98
CA ALA A 12 -15.94 -8.05 -20.17
C ALA A 12 -15.19 -9.07 -21.02
N ILE A 13 -14.82 -10.22 -20.47
CA ILE A 13 -14.05 -11.25 -21.18
C ILE A 13 -14.87 -12.51 -21.39
N ASP A 14 -14.63 -13.16 -22.53
CA ASP A 14 -15.24 -14.45 -22.82
C ASP A 14 -14.51 -15.59 -22.10
N CYS A 15 -15.13 -16.13 -21.07
CA CYS A 15 -14.63 -17.27 -20.30
C CYS A 15 -15.05 -18.63 -20.87
N SER A 16 -15.41 -18.71 -22.15
CA SER A 16 -15.67 -20.00 -22.79
C SER A 16 -14.41 -20.89 -22.71
N ARG A 17 -14.62 -22.22 -22.70
CA ARG A 17 -13.51 -23.19 -22.57
C ARG A 17 -12.48 -23.13 -23.71
N GLN A 18 -12.75 -22.39 -24.76
CA GLN A 18 -11.86 -22.22 -25.92
C GLN A 18 -11.00 -20.96 -25.85
N ASN A 19 -11.18 -20.11 -24.84
CA ASN A 19 -10.43 -18.86 -24.70
C ASN A 19 -9.39 -18.97 -23.58
N GLU A 20 -8.23 -19.55 -23.91
CA GLU A 20 -7.10 -19.71 -22.97
C GLU A 20 -6.58 -18.37 -22.44
N VAL A 21 -6.61 -17.32 -23.26
CA VAL A 21 -6.16 -15.97 -22.88
C VAL A 21 -7.08 -15.39 -21.80
N ALA A 22 -8.41 -15.58 -21.91
CA ALA A 22 -9.35 -15.13 -20.88
C ALA A 22 -9.08 -15.80 -19.52
N PHE A 23 -8.82 -17.11 -19.50
CA PHE A 23 -8.43 -17.82 -18.30
C PHE A 23 -7.12 -17.30 -17.70
N LEU A 24 -6.14 -17.03 -18.57
CA LEU A 24 -4.85 -16.48 -18.14
C LEU A 24 -5.03 -15.11 -17.49
N ILE A 25 -5.81 -14.21 -18.09
CA ILE A 25 -6.15 -12.89 -17.55
C ILE A 25 -6.76 -13.00 -16.15
N LEU A 26 -7.75 -13.87 -15.96
CA LEU A 26 -8.39 -14.08 -14.65
C LEU A 26 -7.40 -14.62 -13.62
N LYS A 27 -6.59 -15.60 -14.02
CA LYS A 27 -5.56 -16.17 -13.14
C LYS A 27 -4.58 -15.10 -12.65
N PHE A 28 -4.03 -14.29 -13.55
CA PHE A 28 -3.10 -13.21 -13.20
C PHE A 28 -3.77 -12.17 -12.29
N TYR A 29 -5.03 -11.82 -12.56
CA TYR A 29 -5.77 -10.89 -11.72
C TYR A 29 -6.02 -11.47 -10.32
N ASP A 30 -6.38 -12.74 -10.21
CA ASP A 30 -6.61 -13.41 -8.94
C ASP A 30 -5.31 -13.55 -8.12
N GLU A 31 -4.18 -13.84 -8.78
CA GLU A 31 -2.86 -13.83 -8.16
C GLU A 31 -2.47 -12.44 -7.64
N TYR A 32 -2.71 -11.39 -8.44
CA TYR A 32 -2.49 -10.01 -8.00
C TYR A 32 -3.34 -9.66 -6.77
N MET A 33 -4.64 -9.95 -6.80
CA MET A 33 -5.52 -9.71 -5.65
C MET A 33 -5.06 -10.45 -4.40
N HIS A 34 -4.53 -11.66 -4.56
CA HIS A 34 -4.01 -12.45 -3.45
C HIS A 34 -2.79 -11.80 -2.83
N GLU A 35 -1.83 -11.36 -3.64
CA GLU A 35 -0.62 -10.69 -3.15
C GLU A 35 -0.93 -9.35 -2.45
N VAL A 36 -1.80 -8.51 -3.05
CA VAL A 36 -2.23 -7.26 -2.39
C VAL A 36 -2.90 -7.54 -1.04
N ARG A 37 -3.79 -8.53 -0.97
CA ARG A 37 -4.44 -8.89 0.29
C ARG A 37 -3.44 -9.36 1.33
N LYS A 38 -2.51 -10.24 0.95
CA LYS A 38 -1.46 -10.76 1.82
C LYS A 38 -0.59 -9.63 2.37
N HIS A 39 -0.22 -8.68 1.52
CA HIS A 39 0.54 -7.49 1.89
C HIS A 39 -0.24 -6.65 2.92
N MET A 40 -1.46 -6.24 2.64
CA MET A 40 -2.30 -5.47 3.57
C MET A 40 -2.58 -6.21 4.89
N GLU A 41 -2.78 -7.53 4.86
CA GLU A 41 -2.95 -8.34 6.06
C GLU A 41 -1.68 -8.37 6.92
N TYR A 42 -0.51 -8.51 6.29
CA TYR A 42 0.77 -8.46 7.00
C TYR A 42 0.99 -7.11 7.68
N GLU A 43 0.75 -6.02 7.00
CA GLU A 43 0.86 -4.67 7.57
C GLU A 43 -0.07 -4.47 8.76
N ASN A 44 -1.34 -4.83 8.59
CA ASN A 44 -2.32 -4.71 9.67
C ASN A 44 -1.94 -5.52 10.91
N GLN A 45 -1.44 -6.74 10.72
CA GLN A 45 -1.13 -7.65 11.83
C GLN A 45 0.23 -7.37 12.48
N HIS A 46 1.23 -7.00 11.69
CA HIS A 46 2.61 -6.87 12.18
C HIS A 46 3.06 -5.42 12.24
N ILE A 47 3.01 -4.68 11.14
CA ILE A 47 3.58 -3.35 11.05
C ILE A 47 2.80 -2.35 11.92
N PHE A 48 1.49 -2.25 11.73
CA PHE A 48 0.68 -1.31 12.50
C PHE A 48 0.58 -1.69 13.98
N SER A 49 0.61 -2.99 14.30
CA SER A 49 0.67 -3.44 15.68
C SER A 49 2.00 -3.07 16.35
N TYR A 50 3.12 -3.20 15.62
CA TYR A 50 4.44 -2.76 16.03
C TYR A 50 4.47 -1.25 16.29
N VAL A 51 4.00 -0.45 15.34
CA VAL A 51 3.98 1.01 15.48
C VAL A 51 3.10 1.47 16.65
N LYS A 52 1.95 0.81 16.87
CA LYS A 52 1.11 1.10 18.05
C LYS A 52 1.85 0.89 19.37
N ARG A 53 2.67 -0.16 19.48
CA ARG A 53 3.50 -0.42 20.66
C ARG A 53 4.57 0.65 20.83
N LEU A 54 5.24 1.07 19.73
CA LEU A 54 6.19 2.16 19.76
C LEU A 54 5.55 3.47 20.22
N LEU A 55 4.38 3.82 19.70
CA LEU A 55 3.63 5.02 20.09
C LEU A 55 3.19 4.99 21.56
N ALA A 56 3.00 3.80 22.13
CA ALA A 56 2.77 3.61 23.57
C ALA A 56 4.05 3.70 24.42
N GLY A 57 5.22 3.95 23.80
CA GLY A 57 6.52 4.03 24.47
C GLY A 57 7.13 2.67 24.80
N GLU A 58 6.61 1.57 24.23
CA GLU A 58 7.16 0.24 24.47
C GLU A 58 8.47 0.06 23.68
N LYS A 59 9.48 -0.49 24.35
CA LYS A 59 10.70 -0.93 23.71
C LYS A 59 10.48 -2.26 23.02
N VAL A 60 10.47 -2.26 21.69
CA VAL A 60 10.39 -3.47 20.89
C VAL A 60 11.79 -3.81 20.35
N THR A 61 12.32 -4.98 20.71
CA THR A 61 13.69 -5.39 20.35
C THR A 61 13.74 -6.51 19.33
N ASP A 62 12.62 -7.14 19.06
CA ASP A 62 12.46 -8.32 18.22
C ASP A 62 12.16 -7.99 16.75
N PHE A 63 11.91 -6.71 16.45
CA PHE A 63 11.60 -6.22 15.11
C PHE A 63 12.12 -4.79 14.90
N ARG A 64 12.50 -4.46 13.68
CA ARG A 64 12.84 -3.11 13.22
C ARG A 64 12.19 -2.85 11.88
N ILE A 65 11.66 -1.63 11.70
CA ILE A 65 10.95 -1.28 10.45
C ILE A 65 11.87 -1.38 9.22
N ALA A 66 13.17 -1.12 9.37
CA ALA A 66 14.16 -1.26 8.31
C ALA A 66 14.28 -2.69 7.73
N GLN A 67 13.80 -3.72 8.45
CA GLN A 67 13.79 -5.12 7.99
C GLN A 67 12.62 -5.40 7.05
N TYR A 68 11.63 -4.51 7.00
CA TYR A 68 10.41 -4.68 6.20
C TYR A 68 10.52 -4.08 4.79
N SER A 69 11.50 -3.23 4.51
CA SER A 69 11.58 -2.51 3.24
C SER A 69 11.68 -3.48 2.05
N SER A 70 10.82 -3.29 1.03
CA SER A 70 10.93 -3.80 -0.35
C SER A 70 10.03 -4.94 -0.82
N SER A 71 8.87 -5.17 -0.24
CA SER A 71 7.91 -6.16 -0.78
C SER A 71 7.06 -5.63 -1.97
N HIS A 72 7.26 -4.36 -2.38
CA HIS A 72 6.36 -3.65 -3.31
C HIS A 72 6.56 -4.00 -4.79
N ASP A 73 7.80 -4.26 -5.22
CA ASP A 73 8.16 -4.46 -6.63
C ASP A 73 7.39 -5.61 -7.33
N GLY A 74 7.08 -6.67 -6.60
CA GLY A 74 6.40 -7.83 -7.14
C GLY A 74 4.94 -7.59 -7.54
N MET A 75 4.24 -6.72 -6.84
CA MET A 75 2.82 -6.42 -7.10
C MET A 75 2.64 -5.52 -8.33
N GLU A 76 3.49 -4.50 -8.47
CA GLU A 76 3.49 -3.63 -9.66
C GLU A 76 3.78 -4.40 -10.93
N HIS A 77 4.75 -5.31 -10.88
CA HIS A 77 5.15 -6.12 -12.04
C HIS A 77 3.99 -7.01 -12.52
N LYS A 78 3.24 -7.62 -11.61
CA LYS A 78 2.07 -8.46 -11.96
C LYS A 78 0.97 -7.67 -12.66
N LEU A 79 0.67 -6.45 -12.22
CA LEU A 79 -0.30 -5.60 -12.91
C LEU A 79 0.16 -5.18 -14.30
N GLN A 80 1.43 -4.86 -14.45
CA GLN A 80 2.00 -4.52 -15.74
C GLN A 80 1.91 -5.68 -16.73
N GLU A 81 2.20 -6.91 -16.29
CA GLU A 81 2.04 -8.11 -17.09
C GLU A 81 0.59 -8.35 -17.47
N LEU A 82 -0.34 -8.23 -16.53
CA LEU A 82 -1.78 -8.36 -16.79
C LEU A 82 -2.27 -7.40 -17.86
N LYS A 83 -1.90 -6.11 -17.75
CA LYS A 83 -2.24 -5.09 -18.76
C LYS A 83 -1.68 -5.45 -20.13
N ASN A 84 -0.45 -5.92 -20.19
CA ASN A 84 0.19 -6.35 -21.44
C ASN A 84 -0.54 -7.54 -22.07
N ILE A 85 -0.99 -8.51 -21.25
CA ILE A 85 -1.75 -9.67 -21.74
C ILE A 85 -3.08 -9.20 -22.34
N ILE A 86 -3.82 -8.35 -21.64
CA ILE A 86 -5.10 -7.83 -22.13
C ILE A 86 -4.92 -7.06 -23.44
N ILE A 87 -3.97 -6.12 -23.48
CA ILE A 87 -3.79 -5.22 -24.63
C ILE A 87 -3.25 -5.95 -25.86
N LYS A 88 -2.33 -6.89 -25.69
CA LYS A 88 -1.61 -7.51 -26.81
C LYS A 88 -2.24 -8.79 -27.32
N TYR A 89 -2.89 -9.55 -26.44
CA TYR A 89 -3.28 -10.92 -26.75
C TYR A 89 -4.78 -11.18 -26.63
N TYR A 90 -5.54 -10.32 -25.94
CA TYR A 90 -6.97 -10.51 -25.83
C TYR A 90 -7.68 -9.84 -27.02
N THR A 91 -8.42 -10.65 -27.79
CA THR A 91 -9.29 -10.16 -28.87
C THR A 91 -10.74 -10.36 -28.43
N PRO A 92 -11.53 -9.28 -28.27
CA PRO A 92 -12.95 -9.40 -27.95
C PRO A 92 -13.70 -10.15 -29.04
N ASN A 93 -14.63 -11.04 -28.66
CA ASN A 93 -15.52 -11.70 -29.60
C ASN A 93 -16.62 -10.75 -30.08
N GLU A 94 -17.25 -11.08 -31.22
CA GLU A 94 -18.45 -10.37 -31.69
C GLU A 94 -19.54 -10.44 -30.60
N GLY A 95 -19.94 -9.31 -30.06
CA GLY A 95 -20.91 -9.19 -28.96
C GLY A 95 -20.32 -8.88 -27.59
N THR A 96 -18.99 -8.90 -27.41
CA THR A 96 -18.34 -8.40 -26.19
C THR A 96 -18.26 -6.87 -26.26
N SER A 97 -18.73 -6.17 -25.21
CA SER A 97 -18.68 -4.71 -25.19
C SER A 97 -17.24 -4.22 -25.02
N GLY A 98 -16.68 -3.64 -26.10
CA GLY A 98 -15.38 -2.97 -26.07
C GLY A 98 -15.32 -1.87 -25.00
N ASP A 99 -16.43 -1.18 -24.77
CA ASP A 99 -16.55 -0.13 -23.75
C ASP A 99 -16.35 -0.70 -22.34
N LEU A 100 -16.89 -1.89 -22.06
CA LEU A 100 -16.72 -2.55 -20.77
C LEU A 100 -15.27 -2.97 -20.54
N LEU A 101 -14.60 -3.48 -21.58
CA LEU A 101 -13.17 -3.81 -21.50
C LEU A 101 -12.31 -2.57 -21.27
N CYS A 102 -12.60 -1.46 -21.94
CA CYS A 102 -11.94 -0.17 -21.72
C CYS A 102 -12.16 0.33 -20.29
N TYR A 103 -13.38 0.22 -19.76
CA TYR A 103 -13.68 0.57 -18.37
C TYR A 103 -12.88 -0.29 -17.38
N VAL A 104 -12.77 -1.59 -17.63
CA VAL A 104 -11.98 -2.49 -16.78
C VAL A 104 -10.50 -2.14 -16.83
N LEU A 105 -9.94 -1.91 -18.02
CA LEU A 105 -8.55 -1.47 -18.16
C LEU A 105 -8.28 -0.17 -17.42
N PHE A 106 -9.17 0.83 -17.58
CA PHE A 106 -9.06 2.09 -16.84
C PHE A 106 -9.10 1.88 -15.32
N SER A 107 -9.96 0.98 -14.85
CA SER A 107 -10.05 0.65 -13.42
C SER A 107 -8.81 -0.07 -12.90
N ILE A 108 -8.15 -0.90 -13.72
CA ILE A 108 -6.86 -1.54 -13.40
C ILE A 108 -5.76 -0.49 -13.32
N TYR A 109 -5.69 0.46 -14.27
CA TYR A 109 -4.72 1.57 -14.23
C TYR A 109 -4.89 2.45 -12.98
N ASN A 110 -6.13 2.77 -12.59
CA ASN A 110 -6.39 3.51 -11.38
C ASN A 110 -5.96 2.73 -10.12
N SER A 111 -6.23 1.41 -10.06
CA SER A 111 -5.78 0.58 -8.94
C SER A 111 -4.25 0.49 -8.85
N GLU A 112 -3.56 0.49 -9.98
CA GLU A 112 -2.09 0.54 -10.01
C GLU A 112 -1.57 1.88 -9.48
N ALA A 113 -2.17 3.00 -9.91
CA ALA A 113 -1.80 4.32 -9.42
C ALA A 113 -2.05 4.46 -7.91
N ASP A 114 -3.19 3.96 -7.41
CA ASP A 114 -3.51 3.95 -5.98
C ASP A 114 -2.49 3.10 -5.18
N LEU A 115 -2.11 1.92 -5.70
CA LEU A 115 -1.12 1.06 -5.04
C LEU A 115 0.25 1.72 -5.03
N ARG A 116 0.68 2.30 -6.15
CA ARG A 116 1.96 3.01 -6.22
C ARG A 116 2.01 4.18 -5.25
N ALA A 117 0.97 5.00 -5.21
CA ALA A 117 0.88 6.11 -4.27
C ALA A 117 0.92 5.64 -2.81
N HIS A 118 0.34 4.47 -2.50
CA HIS A 118 0.42 3.85 -1.19
C HIS A 118 1.87 3.44 -0.85
N CYS A 119 2.55 2.71 -1.75
CA CYS A 119 3.94 2.31 -1.57
C CYS A 119 4.89 3.51 -1.46
N ASP A 120 4.73 4.52 -2.32
CA ASP A 120 5.54 5.74 -2.29
C ASP A 120 5.38 6.49 -0.96
N MET A 121 4.16 6.54 -0.40
CA MET A 121 3.92 7.14 0.92
C MET A 121 4.59 6.35 2.04
N GLU A 122 4.56 5.03 1.98
CA GLU A 122 5.22 4.19 2.97
C GLU A 122 6.73 4.37 2.94
N ASP A 123 7.32 4.30 1.75
CA ASP A 123 8.77 4.37 1.58
C ASP A 123 9.33 5.76 1.88
N SER A 124 8.61 6.82 1.50
CA SER A 124 9.11 8.19 1.62
C SER A 124 8.74 8.88 2.92
N LEU A 125 7.69 8.43 3.60
CA LEU A 125 7.17 9.12 4.78
C LEU A 125 6.98 8.19 5.98
N PHE A 126 6.22 7.10 5.82
CA PHE A 126 5.83 6.26 6.94
C PHE A 126 7.03 5.51 7.56
N PHE A 127 7.83 4.82 6.76
CA PHE A 127 8.99 4.08 7.27
C PHE A 127 10.07 4.99 7.86
N PRO A 128 10.46 6.11 7.23
CA PRO A 128 11.36 7.08 7.86
C PRO A 128 10.84 7.61 9.19
N ALA A 129 9.54 7.95 9.29
CA ALA A 129 8.95 8.42 10.53
C ALA A 129 8.97 7.35 11.64
N VAL A 130 8.74 6.08 11.30
CA VAL A 130 8.84 4.97 12.26
C VAL A 130 10.28 4.74 12.70
N GLN A 131 11.27 4.86 11.81
CA GLN A 131 12.69 4.77 12.15
C GLN A 131 13.10 5.85 13.16
N LEU A 132 12.70 7.09 12.93
CA LEU A 132 12.93 8.19 13.87
C LEU A 132 12.28 7.91 15.25
N LEU A 133 11.07 7.33 15.25
CA LEU A 133 10.40 6.93 16.49
C LEU A 133 11.16 5.82 17.23
N GLU A 134 11.69 4.82 16.51
CA GLU A 134 12.55 3.77 17.08
C GLU A 134 13.80 4.33 17.75
N GLU A 135 14.50 5.24 17.06
CA GLU A 135 15.73 5.88 17.55
C GLU A 135 15.45 6.71 18.80
N ARG A 136 14.35 7.43 18.80
CA ARG A 136 13.94 8.25 19.94
C ARG A 136 13.61 7.43 21.19
N ILE A 137 12.89 6.32 21.03
CA ILE A 137 12.60 5.43 22.16
C ILE A 137 13.88 4.81 22.69
N ALA A 138 14.84 4.51 21.82
CA ALA A 138 16.14 4.00 22.21
C ALA A 138 16.99 5.04 22.97
N SER A 139 16.99 6.32 22.55
CA SER A 139 17.75 7.41 23.18
C SER A 139 17.14 7.86 24.50
N ASN A 140 15.83 8.02 24.59
CA ASN A 140 15.16 8.42 25.84
C ASN A 140 15.37 7.41 26.97
N GLN A 141 15.65 6.15 26.70
CA GLN A 141 16.01 5.17 27.70
C GLN A 141 17.49 5.27 28.13
N PHE A 142 18.34 5.81 27.25
CA PHE A 142 19.75 6.06 27.62
C PHE A 142 19.89 7.27 28.53
N THR A 143 19.11 8.33 28.30
CA THR A 143 19.09 9.55 29.10
C THR A 143 18.39 9.38 30.46
N SER A 144 17.44 8.48 30.59
CA SER A 144 16.82 8.13 31.88
C SER A 144 17.80 7.44 32.83
N ASN A 145 18.94 6.93 32.34
CA ASN A 145 20.02 6.36 33.15
C ASN A 145 21.17 7.33 33.45
N ILE A 146 21.17 8.53 32.88
CA ILE A 146 22.19 9.56 33.11
C ILE A 146 21.46 10.89 33.27
N ASN A 147 21.42 11.37 34.49
CA ASN A 147 20.81 12.62 34.91
C ASN A 147 20.87 13.80 33.95
N GLY A 148 19.72 14.45 33.75
CA GLY A 148 19.60 15.92 33.66
C GLY A 148 19.94 16.58 32.34
N GLU A 149 18.93 17.23 31.79
CA GLU A 149 18.97 18.44 30.96
C GLU A 149 19.86 18.42 29.71
N ASN A 150 19.18 18.22 28.55
CA ASN A 150 19.42 19.08 27.38
C ASN A 150 18.22 18.91 26.40
N GLU A 151 17.44 19.98 26.32
CA GLU A 151 16.44 20.23 25.28
C GLU A 151 17.21 20.62 24.02
N ASP A 152 17.23 19.73 23.04
CA ASP A 152 17.33 19.99 21.59
C ASP A 152 17.27 18.63 20.86
N GLU A 153 16.12 17.95 20.95
CA GLU A 153 15.87 16.75 20.19
C GLU A 153 14.96 17.09 18.99
N GLU A 154 15.38 16.70 17.79
CA GLU A 154 14.52 16.66 16.60
C GLU A 154 13.31 15.77 16.88
N THR A 155 12.28 16.38 17.42
CA THR A 155 11.00 15.71 17.66
C THR A 155 10.27 15.60 16.34
N LEU A 156 9.65 14.43 16.07
CA LEU A 156 8.61 14.37 15.06
C LEU A 156 7.73 15.60 15.20
N THR A 157 7.65 16.39 14.17
CA THR A 157 6.76 17.55 14.14
C THR A 157 5.35 17.08 14.50
N GLU A 158 4.55 17.96 15.07
CA GLU A 158 3.15 17.64 15.37
C GLU A 158 2.42 17.10 14.11
N ARG A 159 2.85 17.56 12.95
CA ARG A 159 2.32 17.15 11.65
C ARG A 159 2.68 15.71 11.29
N GLU A 160 3.92 15.33 11.42
CA GLU A 160 4.38 13.95 11.16
C GLU A 160 3.71 12.97 12.13
N ARG A 161 3.53 13.35 13.38
CA ARG A 161 2.80 12.54 14.36
C ARG A 161 1.34 12.33 13.97
N GLN A 162 0.66 13.37 13.47
CA GLN A 162 -0.71 13.30 12.99
C GLN A 162 -0.82 12.37 11.78
N ILE A 163 0.12 12.44 10.83
CA ILE A 163 0.17 11.57 9.65
C ILE A 163 0.32 10.11 10.09
N VAL A 164 1.32 9.80 10.91
CA VAL A 164 1.54 8.44 11.44
C VAL A 164 0.29 7.91 12.14
N ALA A 165 -0.36 8.72 12.95
CA ALA A 165 -1.59 8.33 13.64
C ALA A 165 -2.77 8.06 12.67
N CYS A 166 -2.86 8.78 11.56
CA CYS A 166 -3.87 8.54 10.53
C CYS A 166 -3.60 7.23 9.76
N VAL A 167 -2.36 6.99 9.36
CA VAL A 167 -1.94 5.76 8.66
C VAL A 167 -2.18 4.53 9.54
N VAL A 168 -1.78 4.58 10.80
CA VAL A 168 -2.00 3.48 11.78
C VAL A 168 -3.50 3.17 12.01
N ARG A 169 -4.39 4.14 11.77
CA ARG A 169 -5.84 3.92 11.79
C ARG A 169 -6.38 3.32 10.48
N GLY A 170 -5.52 3.11 9.49
CA GLY A 170 -5.88 2.53 8.21
C GLY A 170 -6.53 3.52 7.23
N LEU A 171 -6.27 4.83 7.39
CA LEU A 171 -6.74 5.83 6.45
C LEU A 171 -5.93 5.76 5.15
N THR A 172 -6.61 5.92 4.02
CA THR A 172 -5.96 6.11 2.71
C THR A 172 -5.29 7.48 2.63
N ASN A 173 -4.32 7.66 1.72
CA ASN A 173 -3.65 8.94 1.50
C ASN A 173 -4.63 10.09 1.27
N ARG A 174 -5.72 9.82 0.56
CA ARG A 174 -6.79 10.79 0.33
C ARG A 174 -7.50 11.18 1.61
N GLU A 175 -7.86 10.22 2.45
CA GLU A 175 -8.50 10.46 3.74
C GLU A 175 -7.56 11.18 4.71
N VAL A 176 -6.26 10.85 4.69
CA VAL A 176 -5.23 11.57 5.44
C VAL A 176 -5.15 13.03 4.97
N ALA A 177 -5.10 13.26 3.66
CA ALA A 177 -5.06 14.60 3.07
C ALA A 177 -6.30 15.41 3.44
N GLU A 178 -7.49 14.83 3.32
CA GLU A 178 -8.77 15.45 3.70
C GLU A 178 -8.83 15.76 5.20
N GLN A 179 -8.46 14.80 6.06
CA GLN A 179 -8.50 14.98 7.52
C GLN A 179 -7.51 16.01 8.03
N LEU A 180 -6.35 16.10 7.39
CA LEU A 180 -5.28 17.00 7.79
C LEU A 180 -5.31 18.35 7.02
N PHE A 181 -6.28 18.57 6.13
CA PHE A 181 -6.40 19.76 5.29
C PHE A 181 -5.12 20.08 4.50
N ILE A 182 -4.51 19.04 3.90
CA ILE A 182 -3.31 19.16 3.07
C ILE A 182 -3.57 18.64 1.66
N SER A 183 -2.72 19.05 0.71
CA SER A 183 -2.73 18.47 -0.63
C SER A 183 -2.34 16.99 -0.59
N ILE A 184 -2.96 16.17 -1.44
CA ILE A 184 -2.51 14.79 -1.66
C ILE A 184 -1.03 14.73 -2.01
N ASN A 185 -0.52 15.72 -2.76
CA ASN A 185 0.90 15.86 -3.09
C ASN A 185 1.79 16.21 -1.89
N THR A 186 1.23 16.55 -0.75
CA THR A 186 1.96 16.81 0.50
C THR A 186 1.99 15.55 1.40
N VAL A 187 1.15 14.58 1.09
CA VAL A 187 1.14 13.25 1.73
C VAL A 187 2.02 12.27 0.94
N LEU A 188 2.33 12.61 -0.31
CA LEU A 188 3.28 11.95 -1.19
C LEU A 188 4.61 12.67 -1.01
#